data_0e6988e061241be5b3ceab6f5dbeba86
#
_entry.id   0e6988e061241be5b3ceab6f5dbeba86
#
_cell.length_a   1.000
_cell.length_b   1.000
_cell.length_c   1.000
_cell.angle_alpha   90.00
_cell.angle_beta   90.00
_cell.angle_gamma   90.00
#
_symmetry.space_group_name_H-M   'P 1'
#
loop_
_entity.id
_entity.type
_entity.pdbx_description
1 polymer ?
#
loop_
_entity_poly.entity_id
_entity_poly.type
_entity_poly.pdbx_seq_one_letter_code
_entity_poly.pdbx_strand_id
1 'polypeptide(L)'
;MTGQALHLNLDDAWRDEPLGLPLIDARTWGPRLRFSAPPRLVAEFYREHERNLAAPFLLYGSGDFHHLSALRLRPLTEPIVMVSFDNHPDWDIRPPKWCCGSWVNRALELPHVQLVSVWGCGNFECWWPHQIFGNRHAERAGKLEVHPWADDRPMKDRQRPGAILHDDWRRKFENFAASLGGTHVYITIDFDCVRTEETVINWESGRFYIVDLVRALKKLRERSRVIAGDICGGYSEPNGNEARSASTAWFSKTSRLIVSRLIPLEGVTKAANARILQSNGSFRRLGSFVTVESKQVCVHLPQAGGYSEAPLNTA
;
A
#
# COMPACT_ATOMS: atom_id res chain seq x y z
N MET A 1 23.40 -2.45 -11.64
CA MET A 1 23.08 -1.22 -10.89
C MET A 1 22.93 -1.60 -9.43
N THR A 2 23.88 -1.24 -8.58
CA THR A 2 23.74 -1.34 -7.11
C THR A 2 22.88 -0.17 -6.66
N GLY A 3 21.57 -0.25 -6.96
CA GLY A 3 20.62 0.79 -6.63
C GLY A 3 20.32 0.75 -5.13
N GLN A 4 20.52 1.87 -4.46
CA GLN A 4 20.13 2.07 -3.07
C GLN A 4 18.65 2.34 -2.99
N ALA A 5 17.98 1.85 -1.92
CA ALA A 5 16.63 2.27 -1.60
C ALA A 5 16.61 3.77 -1.26
N LEU A 6 15.53 4.46 -1.62
CA LEU A 6 15.37 5.91 -1.41
C LEU A 6 14.09 6.21 -0.63
N HIS A 7 14.10 7.33 0.09
CA HIS A 7 12.91 7.96 0.65
C HIS A 7 12.57 9.22 -0.18
N LEU A 8 11.45 9.18 -0.89
CA LEU A 8 10.89 10.32 -1.62
C LEU A 8 9.84 10.99 -0.73
N ASN A 9 10.21 12.10 -0.11
CA ASN A 9 9.35 12.81 0.83
C ASN A 9 8.37 13.72 0.09
N LEU A 10 7.08 13.37 0.11
CA LEU A 10 6.00 14.12 -0.51
C LEU A 10 5.15 14.92 0.48
N ASP A 11 5.02 14.43 1.73
CA ASP A 11 4.05 14.96 2.69
C ASP A 11 4.46 14.75 4.17
N ASP A 12 5.73 14.53 4.41
CA ASP A 12 6.29 14.26 5.73
C ASP A 12 5.73 13.02 6.46
N ALA A 13 5.06 12.10 5.75
CA ALA A 13 4.46 10.91 6.34
C ALA A 13 5.45 10.01 7.09
N TRP A 14 6.73 10.06 6.69
CA TRP A 14 7.81 9.24 7.29
C TRP A 14 8.88 10.08 7.97
N ARG A 15 8.61 11.35 8.26
CA ARG A 15 9.63 12.31 8.73
C ARG A 15 10.34 11.87 10.00
N ASP A 16 9.63 11.26 10.92
CA ASP A 16 10.15 10.87 12.22
C ASP A 16 10.80 9.48 12.23
N GLU A 17 10.89 8.84 11.04
CA GLU A 17 11.44 7.50 10.87
C GLU A 17 12.93 7.55 10.55
N PRO A 18 13.83 7.16 11.48
CA PRO A 18 15.26 7.11 11.20
C PRO A 18 15.59 5.85 10.35
N LEU A 19 15.11 5.82 9.12
CA LEU A 19 15.26 4.69 8.21
C LEU A 19 16.68 4.55 7.64
N GLY A 20 17.50 5.59 7.75
CA GLY A 20 18.84 5.62 7.19
C GLY A 20 18.86 5.58 5.65
N LEU A 21 17.73 5.88 5.02
CA LEU A 21 17.61 5.98 3.56
C LEU A 21 17.99 7.39 3.10
N PRO A 22 18.64 7.53 1.92
CA PRO A 22 18.80 8.83 1.31
C PRO A 22 17.44 9.47 1.06
N LEU A 23 17.30 10.72 1.51
CA LEU A 23 16.08 11.51 1.43
C LEU A 23 16.09 12.40 0.18
N ILE A 24 15.03 12.32 -0.60
CA ILE A 24 14.72 13.23 -1.70
C ILE A 24 13.53 14.08 -1.27
N ASP A 25 13.73 15.38 -1.13
CA ASP A 25 12.65 16.31 -0.79
C ASP A 25 11.82 16.63 -2.04
N ALA A 26 10.61 16.14 -2.08
CA ALA A 26 9.63 16.36 -3.13
C ALA A 26 8.32 16.97 -2.60
N ARG A 27 8.35 17.62 -1.44
CA ARG A 27 7.15 18.18 -0.77
C ARG A 27 6.45 19.26 -1.58
N THR A 28 7.16 19.95 -2.46
CA THR A 28 6.55 20.91 -3.40
C THR A 28 5.60 20.24 -4.39
N TRP A 29 5.77 18.95 -4.63
CA TRP A 29 4.90 18.14 -5.46
C TRP A 29 3.71 17.54 -4.68
N GLY A 30 3.84 17.36 -3.38
CA GLY A 30 2.82 16.75 -2.53
C GLY A 30 1.41 17.29 -2.77
N PRO A 31 1.13 18.59 -2.55
CA PRO A 31 -0.20 19.15 -2.74
C PRO A 31 -0.74 19.06 -4.17
N ARG A 32 0.15 18.93 -5.16
CA ARG A 32 -0.19 18.87 -6.59
C ARG A 32 -0.53 17.45 -7.07
N LEU A 33 -0.06 16.44 -6.35
CA LEU A 33 -0.23 15.02 -6.70
C LEU A 33 -1.19 14.28 -5.78
N ARG A 34 -1.49 14.84 -4.59
CA ARG A 34 -2.29 14.18 -3.56
C ARG A 34 -3.66 13.76 -4.10
N PHE A 35 -4.07 12.51 -3.83
CA PHE A 35 -5.27 11.82 -4.30
C PHE A 35 -5.33 11.63 -5.81
N SER A 36 -5.20 12.68 -6.59
CA SER A 36 -5.30 12.61 -8.04
C SER A 36 -4.58 13.79 -8.69
N ALA A 37 -4.09 13.58 -9.92
CA ALA A 37 -3.44 14.63 -10.68
C ALA A 37 -3.75 14.53 -12.18
N PRO A 38 -3.78 15.68 -12.89
CA PRO A 38 -3.89 15.67 -14.34
C PRO A 38 -2.69 14.94 -14.98
N PRO A 39 -2.88 14.23 -16.11
CA PRO A 39 -1.81 13.49 -16.78
C PRO A 39 -0.57 14.34 -17.11
N ARG A 40 -0.76 15.62 -17.45
CA ARG A 40 0.33 16.55 -17.72
C ARG A 40 1.22 16.73 -16.47
N LEU A 41 0.60 16.92 -15.31
CA LEU A 41 1.32 17.14 -14.06
C LEU A 41 2.09 15.87 -13.63
N VAL A 42 1.46 14.71 -13.80
CA VAL A 42 2.10 13.42 -13.56
C VAL A 42 3.32 13.22 -14.47
N ALA A 43 3.22 13.64 -15.74
CA ALA A 43 4.34 13.57 -16.68
C ALA A 43 5.47 14.56 -16.35
N GLU A 44 5.15 15.74 -15.81
CA GLU A 44 6.14 16.71 -15.33
C GLU A 44 6.90 16.13 -14.13
N PHE A 45 6.19 15.59 -13.15
CA PHE A 45 6.77 14.94 -11.99
C PHE A 45 7.67 13.75 -12.40
N TYR A 46 7.19 12.91 -13.32
CA TYR A 46 7.98 11.77 -13.81
C TYR A 46 9.31 12.23 -14.41
N ARG A 47 9.31 13.24 -15.29
CA ARG A 47 10.53 13.76 -15.93
C ARG A 47 11.53 14.32 -14.92
N GLU A 48 11.05 15.00 -13.87
CA GLU A 48 11.91 15.56 -12.83
C GLU A 48 12.51 14.48 -11.93
N HIS A 49 11.73 13.46 -11.61
CA HIS A 49 12.11 12.42 -10.65
C HIS A 49 12.39 11.04 -11.27
N GLU A 50 12.53 10.93 -12.58
CA GLU A 50 12.71 9.66 -13.30
C GLU A 50 13.81 8.78 -12.68
N ARG A 51 14.98 9.39 -12.39
CA ARG A 51 16.11 8.68 -11.78
C ARG A 51 15.79 8.17 -10.37
N ASN A 52 15.05 8.95 -9.58
CA ASN A 52 14.65 8.58 -8.23
C ASN A 52 13.58 7.48 -8.27
N LEU A 53 12.64 7.59 -9.18
CA LEU A 53 11.59 6.60 -9.40
C LEU A 53 12.14 5.26 -9.91
N ALA A 54 13.30 5.25 -10.57
CA ALA A 54 14.00 4.04 -11.02
C ALA A 54 14.79 3.32 -9.91
N ALA A 55 14.82 3.85 -8.68
CA ALA A 55 15.44 3.16 -7.54
C ALA A 55 14.78 1.79 -7.33
N PRO A 56 15.52 0.73 -6.97
CA PRO A 56 14.94 -0.61 -6.79
C PRO A 56 13.88 -0.63 -5.70
N PHE A 57 14.05 0.13 -4.62
CA PHE A 57 13.03 0.30 -3.58
C PHE A 57 12.82 1.78 -3.26
N LEU A 58 11.55 2.16 -3.15
CA LEU A 58 11.14 3.50 -2.81
C LEU A 58 10.18 3.49 -1.63
N LEU A 59 10.47 4.33 -0.64
CA LEU A 59 9.52 4.72 0.38
C LEU A 59 8.99 6.09 0.01
N TYR A 60 7.68 6.29 0.01
CA TYR A 60 7.10 7.61 -0.29
C TYR A 60 5.79 7.81 0.48
N GLY A 61 5.31 8.97 0.57
CA GLY A 61 4.12 9.54 1.21
C GLY A 61 3.06 8.66 1.84
N SER A 62 1.94 9.27 2.14
CA SER A 62 0.72 8.58 2.55
C SER A 62 0.10 7.78 1.39
N GLY A 63 -0.95 7.00 1.64
CA GLY A 63 -1.70 6.24 0.62
C GLY A 63 -2.29 7.11 -0.49
N ASP A 64 -2.45 8.42 -0.24
CA ASP A 64 -2.88 9.40 -1.24
C ASP A 64 -1.99 9.44 -2.49
N PHE A 65 -0.77 8.93 -2.41
CA PHE A 65 0.21 8.90 -3.50
C PHE A 65 0.40 7.52 -4.13
N HIS A 66 -0.40 6.52 -3.76
CA HIS A 66 -0.22 5.14 -4.25
C HIS A 66 -0.21 5.05 -5.79
N HIS A 67 -0.84 5.98 -6.49
CA HIS A 67 -0.80 6.05 -7.96
C HIS A 67 0.60 6.27 -8.56
N LEU A 68 1.58 6.67 -7.77
CA LEU A 68 2.98 6.79 -8.21
C LEU A 68 3.63 5.43 -8.48
N SER A 69 3.12 4.34 -7.89
CA SER A 69 3.59 2.96 -8.18
C SER A 69 3.49 2.64 -9.67
N ALA A 70 2.44 3.11 -10.37
CA ALA A 70 2.32 2.93 -11.81
C ALA A 70 3.43 3.64 -12.62
N LEU A 71 3.98 4.76 -12.11
CA LEU A 71 5.12 5.44 -12.75
C LEU A 71 6.41 4.65 -12.60
N ARG A 72 6.59 3.98 -11.47
CA ARG A 72 7.78 3.19 -11.18
C ARG A 72 7.92 1.95 -12.07
N LEU A 73 6.82 1.48 -12.63
CA LEU A 73 6.82 0.36 -13.56
C LEU A 73 7.32 0.75 -14.96
N ARG A 74 7.27 2.03 -15.34
CA ARG A 74 7.63 2.51 -16.69
C ARG A 74 9.05 2.18 -17.13
N PRO A 75 10.10 2.31 -16.27
CA PRO A 75 11.46 2.00 -16.67
C PRO A 75 11.77 0.50 -16.74
N LEU A 76 10.86 -0.36 -16.27
CA LEU A 76 11.03 -1.80 -16.34
C LEU A 76 10.67 -2.29 -17.76
N THR A 77 11.48 -3.19 -18.30
CA THR A 77 11.31 -3.71 -19.66
C THR A 77 10.99 -5.20 -19.69
N GLU A 78 11.37 -5.92 -18.62
CA GLU A 78 11.13 -7.34 -18.51
C GLU A 78 9.68 -7.62 -18.13
N PRO A 79 9.11 -8.75 -18.58
CA PRO A 79 7.79 -9.19 -18.13
C PRO A 79 7.74 -9.32 -16.61
N ILE A 80 6.76 -8.70 -15.97
CA ILE A 80 6.59 -8.68 -14.52
C ILE A 80 5.20 -9.08 -14.08
N VAL A 81 5.13 -9.67 -12.89
CA VAL A 81 3.92 -9.75 -12.08
C VAL A 81 4.02 -8.72 -10.97
N MET A 82 2.99 -7.93 -10.81
CA MET A 82 2.88 -6.95 -9.74
C MET A 82 2.06 -7.54 -8.60
N VAL A 83 2.59 -7.49 -7.38
CA VAL A 83 1.90 -7.91 -6.14
C VAL A 83 1.70 -6.70 -5.27
N SER A 84 0.44 -6.35 -5.01
CA SER A 84 0.03 -5.27 -4.12
C SER A 84 -0.56 -5.83 -2.83
N PHE A 85 -0.14 -5.28 -1.69
CA PHE A 85 -0.83 -5.43 -0.41
C PHE A 85 -1.51 -4.11 -0.10
N ASP A 86 -2.86 -4.14 -0.03
CA ASP A 86 -3.65 -2.93 -0.01
C ASP A 86 -5.06 -3.24 0.55
N ASN A 87 -5.60 -2.31 1.33
CA ASN A 87 -6.99 -2.40 1.78
C ASN A 87 -7.99 -2.03 0.68
N HIS A 88 -7.52 -1.38 -0.39
CA HIS A 88 -8.29 -0.95 -1.54
C HIS A 88 -7.88 -1.75 -2.80
N PRO A 89 -8.78 -2.01 -3.72
CA PRO A 89 -8.44 -2.70 -4.98
C PRO A 89 -7.80 -1.78 -6.01
N ASP A 90 -7.90 -0.48 -5.87
CA ASP A 90 -7.35 0.61 -6.72
C ASP A 90 -7.60 0.43 -8.22
N TRP A 91 -8.72 -0.17 -8.54
CA TRP A 91 -9.12 -0.61 -9.89
C TRP A 91 -10.24 0.18 -10.53
N ASP A 92 -10.63 1.34 -9.96
CA ASP A 92 -11.75 2.15 -10.45
C ASP A 92 -11.51 2.62 -11.89
N ILE A 93 -12.45 2.33 -12.77
CA ILE A 93 -12.37 2.69 -14.19
C ILE A 93 -12.87 4.10 -14.48
N ARG A 94 -13.52 4.74 -13.53
CA ARG A 94 -14.04 6.10 -13.66
C ARG A 94 -12.91 7.13 -13.58
N PRO A 95 -13.09 8.33 -14.17
CA PRO A 95 -12.14 9.43 -13.96
C PRO A 95 -12.17 9.92 -12.49
N PRO A 96 -11.05 10.47 -12.00
CA PRO A 96 -9.81 10.76 -12.74
C PRO A 96 -8.95 9.51 -12.95
N LYS A 97 -8.26 9.44 -14.10
CA LYS A 97 -7.45 8.25 -14.45
C LYS A 97 -6.17 8.11 -13.64
N TRP A 98 -5.56 9.20 -13.21
CA TRP A 98 -4.43 9.23 -12.29
C TRP A 98 -4.92 9.59 -10.89
N CYS A 99 -5.30 8.58 -10.14
CA CYS A 99 -5.85 8.67 -8.79
C CYS A 99 -5.37 7.48 -7.98
N CYS A 100 -5.23 7.65 -6.65
CA CYS A 100 -4.87 6.55 -5.76
C CYS A 100 -5.78 5.34 -5.95
N GLY A 101 -7.10 5.51 -6.08
CA GLY A 101 -8.06 4.42 -6.28
C GLY A 101 -8.16 3.86 -7.72
N SER A 102 -7.32 4.30 -8.67
CA SER A 102 -7.43 3.88 -10.09
C SER A 102 -6.12 3.49 -10.77
N TRP A 103 -5.00 3.55 -10.05
CA TRP A 103 -3.66 3.40 -10.60
C TRP A 103 -3.36 1.98 -11.11
N VAL A 104 -4.02 0.95 -10.60
CA VAL A 104 -3.91 -0.42 -11.10
C VAL A 104 -4.21 -0.47 -12.60
N ASN A 105 -5.18 0.33 -13.08
CA ASN A 105 -5.46 0.41 -14.52
C ASN A 105 -4.30 1.00 -15.31
N ARG A 106 -3.54 1.95 -14.72
CA ARG A 106 -2.33 2.53 -15.35
C ARG A 106 -1.19 1.53 -15.42
N ALA A 107 -1.05 0.69 -14.39
CA ALA A 107 -0.10 -0.41 -14.41
C ALA A 107 -0.42 -1.41 -15.51
N LEU A 108 -1.69 -1.79 -15.67
CA LEU A 108 -2.17 -2.75 -16.67
C LEU A 108 -2.09 -2.23 -18.11
N GLU A 109 -1.92 -0.93 -18.35
CA GLU A 109 -1.67 -0.36 -19.67
C GLU A 109 -0.24 -0.60 -20.18
N LEU A 110 0.68 -0.97 -19.29
CA LEU A 110 2.07 -1.25 -19.63
C LEU A 110 2.20 -2.68 -20.19
N PRO A 111 2.75 -2.86 -21.39
CA PRO A 111 2.74 -4.16 -22.07
C PRO A 111 3.54 -5.24 -21.34
N HIS A 112 4.52 -4.87 -20.55
CA HIS A 112 5.35 -5.79 -19.75
C HIS A 112 4.70 -6.20 -18.43
N VAL A 113 3.62 -5.56 -17.98
CA VAL A 113 2.86 -5.96 -16.80
C VAL A 113 1.90 -7.09 -17.20
N GLN A 114 2.23 -8.31 -16.83
CA GLN A 114 1.47 -9.51 -17.19
C GLN A 114 0.25 -9.72 -16.29
N LEU A 115 0.41 -9.44 -15.01
CA LEU A 115 -0.60 -9.62 -13.98
C LEU A 115 -0.41 -8.58 -12.88
N VAL A 116 -1.51 -8.04 -12.37
CA VAL A 116 -1.57 -7.34 -11.08
C VAL A 116 -2.39 -8.18 -10.12
N SER A 117 -1.83 -8.54 -8.96
CA SER A 117 -2.49 -9.32 -7.92
C SER A 117 -2.56 -8.48 -6.64
N VAL A 118 -3.78 -8.08 -6.23
CA VAL A 118 -4.03 -7.19 -5.07
C VAL A 118 -4.57 -8.02 -3.91
N TRP A 119 -3.89 -7.97 -2.77
CA TRP A 119 -4.16 -8.81 -1.60
C TRP A 119 -4.59 -7.97 -0.41
N GLY A 120 -5.68 -8.38 0.24
CA GLY A 120 -6.08 -7.82 1.52
C GLY A 120 -7.16 -6.75 1.45
N CYS A 121 -7.84 -6.59 0.32
CA CYS A 121 -8.88 -5.58 0.18
C CYS A 121 -10.01 -5.82 1.17
N GLY A 122 -10.17 -4.89 2.11
CA GLY A 122 -11.22 -4.95 3.14
C GLY A 122 -12.39 -4.03 2.86
N ASN A 123 -12.24 -3.10 1.92
CA ASN A 123 -13.21 -2.08 1.66
C ASN A 123 -14.38 -2.55 0.79
N PHE A 124 -15.42 -1.72 0.66
CA PHE A 124 -16.67 -2.04 -0.02
C PHE A 124 -16.56 -2.16 -1.56
N GLU A 125 -15.50 -1.64 -2.16
CA GLU A 125 -15.33 -1.57 -3.63
C GLU A 125 -15.22 -2.93 -4.30
N CYS A 126 -14.84 -3.94 -3.53
CA CYS A 126 -14.77 -5.32 -4.02
C CYS A 126 -16.13 -6.02 -4.13
N TRP A 127 -17.22 -5.39 -3.63
CA TRP A 127 -18.50 -6.03 -3.45
C TRP A 127 -19.64 -5.30 -4.17
N TRP A 128 -20.74 -6.03 -4.42
CA TRP A 128 -21.94 -5.45 -4.99
C TRP A 128 -22.54 -4.38 -4.06
N PRO A 129 -23.00 -3.21 -4.58
CA PRO A 129 -23.02 -2.83 -6.00
C PRO A 129 -21.70 -2.19 -6.51
N HIS A 130 -20.80 -1.79 -5.63
CA HIS A 130 -19.65 -0.93 -5.95
C HIS A 130 -18.62 -1.58 -6.90
N GLN A 131 -18.49 -2.90 -6.86
CA GLN A 131 -17.59 -3.65 -7.76
C GLN A 131 -17.88 -3.42 -9.27
N ILE A 132 -19.05 -2.82 -9.64
CA ILE A 132 -19.36 -2.49 -11.04
C ILE A 132 -18.42 -1.42 -11.60
N PHE A 133 -17.82 -0.61 -10.75
CA PHE A 133 -16.87 0.41 -11.13
C PHE A 133 -15.42 -0.11 -11.21
N GLY A 134 -15.18 -1.33 -10.79
CA GLY A 134 -13.87 -1.98 -10.89
C GLY A 134 -13.57 -2.48 -12.30
N ASN A 135 -12.29 -2.69 -12.59
CA ASN A 135 -11.83 -3.22 -13.89
C ASN A 135 -12.14 -4.72 -14.06
N ARG A 136 -13.45 -5.02 -14.15
CA ARG A 136 -13.96 -6.38 -14.35
C ARG A 136 -13.52 -7.01 -15.69
N HIS A 137 -13.13 -6.17 -16.66
CA HIS A 137 -12.60 -6.66 -17.92
C HIS A 137 -11.21 -7.29 -17.73
N ALA A 138 -10.31 -6.58 -17.05
CA ALA A 138 -8.98 -7.09 -16.74
C ALA A 138 -9.04 -8.34 -15.84
N GLU A 139 -9.94 -8.37 -14.85
CA GLU A 139 -10.15 -9.53 -13.98
C GLU A 139 -10.61 -10.75 -14.79
N ARG A 140 -11.59 -10.61 -15.67
CA ARG A 140 -12.04 -11.70 -16.54
C ARG A 140 -10.99 -12.15 -17.56
N ALA A 141 -10.12 -11.24 -17.99
CA ALA A 141 -9.00 -11.54 -18.88
C ALA A 141 -7.81 -12.21 -18.17
N GLY A 142 -7.86 -12.43 -16.86
CA GLY A 142 -6.77 -13.01 -16.08
C GLY A 142 -5.56 -12.08 -15.92
N LYS A 143 -5.74 -10.78 -16.16
CA LYS A 143 -4.69 -9.76 -16.00
C LYS A 143 -4.75 -9.04 -14.65
N LEU A 144 -5.82 -9.25 -13.89
CA LEU A 144 -6.04 -8.68 -12.58
C LEU A 144 -6.64 -9.74 -11.66
N GLU A 145 -6.05 -9.91 -10.50
CA GLU A 145 -6.60 -10.71 -9.41
C GLU A 145 -6.79 -9.82 -8.20
N VAL A 146 -7.98 -9.88 -7.59
CA VAL A 146 -8.27 -9.14 -6.38
C VAL A 146 -8.69 -10.14 -5.31
N HIS A 147 -7.99 -10.09 -4.16
CA HIS A 147 -8.17 -11.00 -3.04
C HIS A 147 -8.76 -10.28 -1.83
N PRO A 148 -10.10 -10.05 -1.82
CA PRO A 148 -10.75 -9.34 -0.74
C PRO A 148 -11.02 -10.24 0.46
N TRP A 149 -10.95 -9.65 1.66
CA TRP A 149 -11.39 -10.29 2.89
C TRP A 149 -12.89 -10.54 2.89
N ALA A 150 -13.28 -11.77 3.18
CA ALA A 150 -14.68 -12.20 3.12
C ALA A 150 -15.21 -12.81 4.45
N ASP A 151 -14.47 -12.69 5.55
CA ASP A 151 -14.89 -13.27 6.85
C ASP A 151 -16.26 -12.77 7.29
N ASP A 152 -16.54 -11.48 7.13
CA ASP A 152 -17.78 -10.82 7.55
C ASP A 152 -18.85 -10.78 6.44
N ARG A 153 -18.62 -11.54 5.35
CA ARG A 153 -19.50 -11.52 4.19
C ARG A 153 -20.46 -12.70 4.17
N PRO A 154 -21.63 -12.55 3.53
CA PRO A 154 -22.54 -13.66 3.28
C PRO A 154 -21.86 -14.81 2.53
N MET A 155 -22.34 -16.04 2.69
CA MET A 155 -21.74 -17.24 2.07
C MET A 155 -21.54 -17.11 0.56
N LYS A 156 -22.47 -16.49 -0.16
CA LYS A 156 -22.36 -16.24 -1.62
C LYS A 156 -21.14 -15.39 -1.98
N ASP A 157 -20.79 -14.42 -1.14
CA ASP A 157 -19.65 -13.52 -1.36
C ASP A 157 -18.34 -14.21 -1.00
N ARG A 158 -18.34 -15.11 0.01
CA ARG A 158 -17.17 -15.94 0.36
C ARG A 158 -16.75 -16.88 -0.77
N GLN A 159 -17.68 -17.23 -1.66
CA GLN A 159 -17.45 -18.06 -2.84
C GLN A 159 -16.93 -17.27 -4.06
N ARG A 160 -16.81 -15.95 -3.94
CA ARG A 160 -16.22 -15.14 -5.01
C ARG A 160 -14.80 -15.62 -5.34
N PRO A 161 -14.44 -15.79 -6.63
CA PRO A 161 -13.06 -16.07 -7.01
C PRO A 161 -12.11 -15.02 -6.40
N GLY A 162 -11.00 -15.49 -5.83
CA GLY A 162 -10.03 -14.62 -5.17
C GLY A 162 -10.37 -14.26 -3.72
N ALA A 163 -11.60 -14.38 -3.23
CA ALA A 163 -11.93 -14.07 -1.84
C ALA A 163 -11.04 -14.87 -0.86
N ILE A 164 -10.58 -14.20 0.19
CA ILE A 164 -9.73 -14.75 1.24
C ILE A 164 -10.43 -14.69 2.61
N LEU A 165 -10.09 -15.64 3.46
CA LEU A 165 -10.53 -15.70 4.85
C LEU A 165 -9.31 -15.70 5.76
N HIS A 166 -9.50 -15.31 7.01
CA HIS A 166 -8.42 -15.30 8.01
C HIS A 166 -7.70 -16.66 8.11
N ASP A 167 -8.46 -17.76 7.99
CA ASP A 167 -7.92 -19.11 8.14
C ASP A 167 -7.26 -19.67 6.87
N ASP A 168 -7.53 -19.09 5.69
CA ASP A 168 -7.07 -19.67 4.42
C ASP A 168 -6.16 -18.80 3.57
N TRP A 169 -6.08 -17.49 3.83
CA TRP A 169 -5.33 -16.55 3.00
C TRP A 169 -3.85 -16.94 2.86
N ARG A 170 -3.21 -17.42 3.93
CA ARG A 170 -1.79 -17.81 3.91
C ARG A 170 -1.55 -18.93 2.94
N ARG A 171 -2.39 -19.97 2.99
CA ARG A 171 -2.32 -21.09 2.04
C ARG A 171 -2.57 -20.64 0.61
N LYS A 172 -3.57 -19.79 0.39
CA LYS A 172 -3.86 -19.22 -0.95
C LYS A 172 -2.69 -18.40 -1.47
N PHE A 173 -2.10 -17.56 -0.63
CA PHE A 173 -0.93 -16.76 -1.00
C PHE A 173 0.31 -17.63 -1.25
N GLU A 174 0.56 -18.66 -0.46
CA GLU A 174 1.68 -19.60 -0.69
C GLU A 174 1.53 -20.36 -2.02
N ASN A 175 0.31 -20.75 -2.38
CA ASN A 175 0.03 -21.35 -3.69
C ASN A 175 0.27 -20.35 -4.84
N PHE A 176 -0.21 -19.12 -4.68
CA PHE A 176 0.06 -18.04 -5.65
C PHE A 176 1.58 -17.79 -5.79
N ALA A 177 2.31 -17.62 -4.67
CA ALA A 177 3.75 -17.43 -4.71
C ALA A 177 4.48 -18.62 -5.39
N ALA A 178 4.02 -19.84 -5.16
CA ALA A 178 4.57 -21.03 -5.80
C ALA A 178 4.34 -21.05 -7.32
N SER A 179 3.21 -20.50 -7.81
CA SER A 179 2.93 -20.40 -9.25
C SER A 179 3.83 -19.39 -9.98
N LEU A 180 4.47 -18.48 -9.25
CA LEU A 180 5.34 -17.45 -9.83
C LEU A 180 6.74 -17.94 -10.23
N GLY A 181 7.06 -19.19 -10.09
CA GLY A 181 8.37 -19.83 -10.26
C GLY A 181 9.35 -19.09 -11.19
N GLY A 182 10.31 -18.32 -10.62
CA GLY A 182 11.34 -17.58 -11.37
C GLY A 182 10.86 -16.31 -12.05
N THR A 183 9.57 -15.94 -12.00
CA THR A 183 9.01 -14.72 -12.57
C THR A 183 9.58 -13.48 -11.89
N HIS A 184 9.79 -12.41 -12.65
CA HIS A 184 10.12 -11.10 -12.09
C HIS A 184 8.89 -10.51 -11.39
N VAL A 185 9.08 -10.09 -10.13
CA VAL A 185 8.01 -9.55 -9.31
C VAL A 185 8.34 -8.15 -8.87
N TYR A 186 7.38 -7.25 -9.03
CA TYR A 186 7.34 -5.95 -8.40
C TYR A 186 6.37 -6.00 -7.21
N ILE A 187 6.80 -5.46 -6.06
CA ILE A 187 5.97 -5.46 -4.85
C ILE A 187 5.64 -4.03 -4.47
N THR A 188 4.36 -3.74 -4.23
CA THR A 188 3.93 -2.51 -3.59
C THR A 188 3.14 -2.80 -2.32
N ILE A 189 3.32 -1.96 -1.30
CA ILE A 189 2.61 -2.09 -0.03
C ILE A 189 2.05 -0.72 0.33
N ASP A 190 0.71 -0.65 0.39
CA ASP A 190 0.05 0.43 1.13
C ASP A 190 -0.17 -0.04 2.58
N PHE A 191 0.28 0.77 3.54
CA PHE A 191 0.15 0.39 4.95
C PHE A 191 -1.28 0.41 5.46
N ASP A 192 -2.23 0.89 4.68
CA ASP A 192 -3.64 0.75 5.01
C ASP A 192 -4.13 -0.71 4.98
N CYS A 193 -3.39 -1.62 4.34
CA CYS A 193 -3.65 -3.06 4.42
C CYS A 193 -3.43 -3.65 5.83
N VAL A 194 -2.71 -2.92 6.70
CA VAL A 194 -2.37 -3.32 8.06
C VAL A 194 -3.49 -2.91 9.03
N ARG A 195 -3.67 -3.69 10.06
CA ARG A 195 -4.70 -3.45 11.08
C ARG A 195 -4.36 -2.28 12.00
N THR A 196 -5.39 -1.64 12.54
CA THR A 196 -5.31 -0.42 13.36
C THR A 196 -4.39 -0.55 14.57
N GLU A 197 -4.26 -1.76 15.16
CA GLU A 197 -3.43 -1.96 16.34
C GLU A 197 -1.92 -1.92 16.03
N GLU A 198 -1.57 -2.00 14.74
CA GLU A 198 -0.18 -2.07 14.28
C GLU A 198 0.26 -0.88 13.43
N THR A 199 -0.67 0.01 13.05
CA THR A 199 -0.34 1.17 12.23
C THR A 199 -1.25 2.37 12.50
N VAL A 200 -0.72 3.57 12.24
CA VAL A 200 -1.50 4.81 12.16
C VAL A 200 -1.39 5.33 10.74
N ILE A 201 -2.52 5.53 10.11
CA ILE A 201 -2.65 5.89 8.69
C ILE A 201 -3.75 6.93 8.50
N ASN A 202 -3.88 7.45 7.28
CA ASN A 202 -4.93 8.43 6.94
C ASN A 202 -6.22 7.77 6.41
N TRP A 203 -6.19 6.46 6.11
CA TRP A 203 -7.29 5.70 5.50
C TRP A 203 -7.84 4.63 6.43
N GLU A 204 -8.85 3.89 5.99
CA GLU A 204 -9.36 2.75 6.74
C GLU A 204 -8.32 1.65 6.83
N SER A 205 -8.14 1.11 8.03
CA SER A 205 -7.18 0.03 8.28
C SER A 205 -7.68 -1.32 7.77
N GLY A 206 -6.78 -2.08 7.20
CA GLY A 206 -6.99 -3.44 6.75
C GLY A 206 -6.96 -4.48 7.87
N ARG A 207 -6.59 -5.72 7.52
CA ARG A 207 -6.64 -6.86 8.44
C ARG A 207 -5.35 -7.64 8.59
N PHE A 208 -4.31 -7.31 7.81
CA PHE A 208 -3.02 -7.97 7.95
C PHE A 208 -2.32 -7.55 9.23
N TYR A 209 -1.67 -8.52 9.87
CA TYR A 209 -0.58 -8.21 10.79
C TYR A 209 0.69 -7.94 9.98
N ILE A 210 1.60 -7.13 10.54
CA ILE A 210 2.89 -6.88 9.90
C ILE A 210 3.71 -8.16 9.72
N VAL A 211 3.61 -9.08 10.69
CA VAL A 211 4.25 -10.39 10.57
C VAL A 211 3.72 -11.18 9.37
N ASP A 212 2.49 -10.96 8.95
CA ASP A 212 1.90 -11.57 7.77
C ASP A 212 2.55 -11.05 6.49
N LEU A 213 2.73 -9.73 6.38
CA LEU A 213 3.44 -9.11 5.28
C LEU A 213 4.90 -9.60 5.19
N VAL A 214 5.60 -9.64 6.33
CA VAL A 214 6.99 -10.15 6.38
C VAL A 214 7.05 -11.60 5.89
N ARG A 215 6.08 -12.45 6.28
CA ARG A 215 5.99 -13.84 5.81
C ARG A 215 5.72 -13.91 4.31
N ALA A 216 4.75 -13.11 3.82
CA ALA A 216 4.42 -13.06 2.39
C ALA A 216 5.62 -12.63 1.55
N LEU A 217 6.33 -11.57 1.97
CA LEU A 217 7.55 -11.11 1.31
C LEU A 217 8.64 -12.19 1.27
N LYS A 218 8.83 -12.91 2.38
CA LYS A 218 9.76 -14.05 2.42
C LYS A 218 9.37 -15.10 1.38
N LYS A 219 8.08 -15.45 1.28
CA LYS A 219 7.59 -16.44 0.31
C LYS A 219 7.78 -15.99 -1.12
N LEU A 220 7.52 -14.72 -1.45
CA LEU A 220 7.80 -14.18 -2.78
C LEU A 220 9.28 -14.27 -3.12
N ARG A 221 10.18 -13.90 -2.21
CA ARG A 221 11.63 -13.98 -2.44
C ARG A 221 12.14 -15.42 -2.59
N GLU A 222 11.52 -16.39 -1.92
CA GLU A 222 11.85 -17.82 -2.06
C GLU A 222 11.40 -18.40 -3.39
N ARG A 223 10.36 -17.88 -4.02
CA ARG A 223 9.69 -18.47 -5.17
C ARG A 223 9.81 -17.68 -6.47
N SER A 224 10.16 -16.41 -6.40
CA SER A 224 10.23 -15.51 -7.54
C SER A 224 11.46 -14.61 -7.48
N ARG A 225 11.66 -13.79 -8.50
CA ARG A 225 12.72 -12.79 -8.55
C ARG A 225 12.11 -11.42 -8.23
N VAL A 226 12.12 -11.03 -6.95
CA VAL A 226 11.72 -9.68 -6.56
C VAL A 226 12.76 -8.69 -7.07
N ILE A 227 12.39 -7.87 -8.06
CA ILE A 227 13.32 -6.96 -8.76
C ILE A 227 13.23 -5.51 -8.29
N ALA A 228 12.05 -5.10 -7.84
CA ALA A 228 11.81 -3.75 -7.33
C ALA A 228 10.55 -3.73 -6.45
N GLY A 229 10.33 -2.60 -5.79
CA GLY A 229 9.12 -2.40 -5.01
C GLY A 229 9.03 -1.01 -4.39
N ASP A 230 7.91 -0.75 -3.75
CA ASP A 230 7.69 0.47 -2.97
C ASP A 230 6.78 0.24 -1.76
N ILE A 231 6.78 1.24 -0.90
CA ILE A 231 5.91 1.34 0.27
C ILE A 231 5.35 2.75 0.35
N CYS A 232 4.05 2.86 0.55
CA CYS A 232 3.35 4.08 0.92
C CYS A 232 2.41 3.85 2.11
N GLY A 233 1.54 4.80 2.41
CA GLY A 233 0.52 4.64 3.42
C GLY A 233 0.96 5.08 4.82
N GLY A 234 2.06 5.81 4.96
CA GLY A 234 2.41 6.44 6.22
C GLY A 234 1.40 7.53 6.60
N TYR A 235 1.28 7.81 7.90
CA TYR A 235 0.45 8.91 8.37
C TYR A 235 1.07 10.27 8.01
N SER A 236 0.30 11.13 7.36
CA SER A 236 0.63 12.53 7.14
C SER A 236 -0.42 13.43 7.79
N GLU A 237 0.03 14.51 8.45
CA GLU A 237 -0.89 15.47 9.06
C GLU A 237 -1.69 16.22 7.99
N PRO A 238 -3.03 16.28 8.11
CA PRO A 238 -3.88 17.00 7.15
C PRO A 238 -3.82 18.52 7.29
N ASN A 239 -2.75 19.19 7.27
CA ASN A 239 -2.52 20.63 7.50
C ASN A 239 -1.96 20.96 8.90
N GLY A 240 -0.72 20.67 9.10
CA GLY A 240 0.16 21.16 10.15
C GLY A 240 -0.47 21.85 11.36
N ASN A 241 -0.73 21.17 12.45
CA ASN A 241 -0.75 21.67 13.83
C ASN A 241 -1.59 20.82 14.81
N GLU A 242 -1.87 19.55 14.54
CA GLU A 242 -2.49 18.72 15.58
C GLU A 242 -1.48 17.75 16.21
N ALA A 243 -1.60 17.63 17.53
CA ALA A 243 -0.63 17.05 18.43
C ALA A 243 -0.19 15.62 18.07
N ARG A 244 1.11 15.42 18.02
CA ARG A 244 1.80 14.13 17.95
C ARG A 244 1.33 13.19 19.04
N SER A 245 0.69 12.09 18.68
CA SER A 245 0.33 11.06 19.65
C SER A 245 1.49 10.07 19.86
N ALA A 246 1.52 9.44 21.03
CA ALA A 246 2.53 8.47 21.46
C ALA A 246 2.67 7.21 20.57
N SER A 247 1.86 7.09 19.52
CA SER A 247 1.85 5.97 18.58
C SER A 247 3.02 5.97 17.59
N THR A 248 3.66 7.13 17.36
CA THR A 248 4.76 7.30 16.39
C THR A 248 5.96 6.41 16.70
N ALA A 249 6.30 6.20 17.96
CA ALA A 249 7.48 5.39 18.34
C ALA A 249 7.31 3.89 18.08
N TRP A 250 6.07 3.38 18.07
CA TRP A 250 5.78 1.97 17.79
C TRP A 250 5.77 1.70 16.28
N PHE A 251 5.20 2.61 15.53
CA PHE A 251 5.19 2.63 14.08
C PHE A 251 6.61 2.57 13.48
N SER A 252 7.55 3.29 14.08
CA SER A 252 8.97 3.31 13.71
C SER A 252 9.63 1.93 13.68
N LYS A 253 9.37 1.06 14.65
CA LYS A 253 9.98 -0.28 14.68
C LYS A 253 9.46 -1.19 13.57
N THR A 254 8.26 -1.00 13.20
CA THR A 254 7.46 -1.80 12.30
C THR A 254 7.79 -1.53 10.84
N SER A 255 7.81 -0.26 10.46
CA SER A 255 8.23 0.19 9.12
C SER A 255 9.66 -0.24 8.82
N ARG A 256 10.57 -0.14 9.82
CA ARG A 256 11.95 -0.62 9.68
C ARG A 256 12.02 -2.12 9.43
N LEU A 257 11.19 -2.92 10.07
CA LEU A 257 11.20 -4.36 9.88
C LEU A 257 10.80 -4.72 8.45
N ILE A 258 9.76 -4.11 7.90
CA ILE A 258 9.33 -4.34 6.53
C ILE A 258 10.37 -3.83 5.54
N VAL A 259 10.81 -2.58 5.70
CA VAL A 259 11.85 -1.98 4.83
C VAL A 259 13.12 -2.81 4.85
N SER A 260 13.60 -3.25 6.02
CA SER A 260 14.80 -4.09 6.14
C SER A 260 14.64 -5.48 5.51
N ARG A 261 13.43 -5.96 5.34
CA ARG A 261 13.15 -7.26 4.69
C ARG A 261 12.92 -7.14 3.18
N LEU A 262 12.44 -5.98 2.71
CA LEU A 262 12.27 -5.71 1.28
C LEU A 262 13.60 -5.37 0.60
N ILE A 263 14.46 -4.62 1.29
CA ILE A 263 15.75 -4.21 0.72
C ILE A 263 16.74 -5.37 0.87
N PRO A 264 17.33 -5.90 -0.22
CA PRO A 264 18.46 -6.79 -0.12
C PRO A 264 19.64 -6.02 0.52
N LEU A 265 19.98 -6.36 1.76
CA LEU A 265 21.04 -5.72 2.54
C LEU A 265 22.46 -6.11 2.03
N GLU A 266 22.66 -6.40 0.76
CA GLU A 266 23.97 -6.52 0.17
C GLU A 266 24.58 -5.12 -0.01
N GLY A 267 25.06 -4.55 1.10
CA GLY A 267 25.73 -3.24 1.10
C GLY A 267 25.51 -2.36 2.31
N VAL A 268 24.55 -2.66 3.17
CA VAL A 268 24.45 -1.97 4.46
C VAL A 268 25.34 -2.68 5.47
N THR A 269 26.44 -2.02 5.82
CA THR A 269 27.55 -2.52 6.62
C THR A 269 27.08 -3.26 7.89
N LYS A 270 27.79 -4.34 8.24
CA LYS A 270 27.64 -5.15 9.47
C LYS A 270 27.46 -4.35 10.77
N ALA A 271 27.80 -3.07 10.79
CA ALA A 271 27.65 -2.16 11.91
C ALA A 271 26.17 -1.83 12.27
N ALA A 272 25.26 -1.74 11.28
CA ALA A 272 23.85 -1.49 11.55
C ALA A 272 23.15 -2.75 12.09
N ASN A 273 23.51 -3.93 11.58
CA ASN A 273 22.98 -5.20 12.08
C ASN A 273 23.45 -5.55 13.49
N ALA A 274 24.67 -5.19 13.87
CA ALA A 274 25.19 -5.40 15.24
C ALA A 274 24.44 -4.54 16.27
N ARG A 275 24.05 -3.32 15.93
CA ARG A 275 23.25 -2.45 16.81
C ARG A 275 21.81 -2.94 16.98
N ILE A 276 21.21 -3.53 15.95
CA ILE A 276 19.84 -4.09 15.99
C ILE A 276 19.82 -5.35 16.88
N LEU A 277 20.85 -6.18 16.84
CA LEU A 277 20.95 -7.40 17.66
C LEU A 277 21.29 -7.10 19.14
N GLN A 278 22.04 -6.02 19.43
CA GLN A 278 22.32 -5.62 20.81
C GLN A 278 21.14 -4.95 21.52
N SER A 279 20.19 -4.35 20.80
CA SER A 279 18.97 -3.78 21.41
C SER A 279 17.92 -4.83 21.79
N ASN A 280 18.01 -6.07 21.27
CA ASN A 280 17.06 -7.15 21.53
C ASN A 280 17.43 -8.03 22.75
N GLY A 281 18.49 -7.68 23.51
CA GLY A 281 19.01 -8.50 24.61
C GLY A 281 18.38 -8.31 25.98
N SER A 282 17.25 -7.58 26.12
CA SER A 282 16.66 -7.35 27.45
C SER A 282 15.13 -7.34 27.41
N PHE A 283 14.54 -8.52 27.21
CA PHE A 283 13.14 -8.75 27.56
C PHE A 283 13.03 -9.28 28.97
N ARG A 284 12.84 -8.40 29.96
CA ARG A 284 12.27 -8.79 31.26
C ARG A 284 10.74 -8.81 31.10
N ARG A 285 10.13 -9.96 31.42
CA ARG A 285 8.70 -10.09 31.66
C ARG A 285 8.27 -9.09 32.72
N LEU A 286 7.41 -8.15 32.38
CA LEU A 286 6.57 -7.41 33.32
C LEU A 286 5.11 -7.81 33.00
N GLY A 287 4.59 -8.67 33.85
CA GLY A 287 3.17 -8.88 33.93
C GLY A 287 2.53 -7.71 34.67
N SER A 288 1.51 -7.13 34.06
CA SER A 288 0.35 -6.54 34.73
C SER A 288 -0.60 -5.99 33.64
N PHE A 289 -1.81 -6.49 33.64
CA PHE A 289 -2.92 -6.02 32.82
C PHE A 289 -3.25 -4.59 33.22
N VAL A 290 -3.23 -3.68 32.26
CA VAL A 290 -3.89 -2.39 32.36
C VAL A 290 -5.03 -2.40 31.37
N THR A 291 -6.25 -2.50 31.85
CA THR A 291 -7.48 -2.23 31.10
C THR A 291 -7.52 -0.74 30.78
N VAL A 292 -7.44 -0.38 29.49
CA VAL A 292 -7.73 0.97 29.02
C VAL A 292 -9.12 0.95 28.41
N GLU A 293 -10.05 1.66 29.06
CA GLU A 293 -11.38 1.92 28.50
C GLU A 293 -11.26 2.68 27.18
N SER A 294 -11.81 2.09 26.13
CA SER A 294 -11.93 2.71 24.81
C SER A 294 -13.00 3.79 24.84
N LYS A 295 -12.60 5.05 24.85
CA LYS A 295 -13.50 6.15 24.42
C LYS A 295 -13.52 6.18 22.91
N GLN A 296 -14.63 5.74 22.33
CA GLN A 296 -14.96 5.95 20.93
C GLN A 296 -15.02 7.47 20.65
N VAL A 297 -14.07 7.96 19.88
CA VAL A 297 -14.18 9.28 19.24
C VAL A 297 -14.78 9.05 17.86
N CYS A 298 -16.10 9.25 17.76
CA CYS A 298 -16.76 9.37 16.46
C CYS A 298 -16.34 10.68 15.80
N VAL A 299 -15.50 10.63 14.79
CA VAL A 299 -15.30 11.75 13.89
C VAL A 299 -16.43 11.77 12.88
N HIS A 300 -17.36 12.72 13.07
CA HIS A 300 -18.39 13.00 12.07
C HIS A 300 -17.76 13.68 10.87
N LEU A 301 -17.73 12.99 9.74
CA LEU A 301 -17.51 13.63 8.44
C LEU A 301 -18.79 14.39 8.06
N PRO A 302 -18.71 15.63 7.54
CA PRO A 302 -19.87 16.37 7.09
C PRO A 302 -20.51 15.66 5.89
N GLN A 303 -21.77 15.29 6.03
CA GLN A 303 -22.58 14.83 4.91
C GLN A 303 -22.70 15.94 3.88
N ALA A 304 -22.39 15.64 2.63
CA ALA A 304 -22.63 16.51 1.50
C ALA A 304 -24.13 16.86 1.45
N GLY A 305 -24.41 18.16 1.36
CA GLY A 305 -25.73 18.75 1.40
C GLY A 305 -26.70 18.12 0.40
N GLY A 306 -27.89 17.82 0.90
CA GLY A 306 -29.01 17.35 0.08
C GLY A 306 -29.45 18.43 -0.91
N TYR A 307 -29.57 18.02 -2.16
CA TYR A 307 -30.33 18.78 -3.16
C TYR A 307 -31.80 18.65 -2.85
N SER A 308 -32.44 19.77 -2.52
CA SER A 308 -33.89 19.86 -2.42
C SER A 308 -34.50 19.80 -3.83
N GLU A 309 -35.31 18.81 -4.08
CA GLU A 309 -36.20 18.78 -5.23
C GLU A 309 -37.27 19.89 -5.05
N ALA A 310 -37.33 20.79 -6.01
CA ALA A 310 -38.43 21.72 -6.17
C ALA A 310 -39.57 21.04 -6.95
N PRO A 311 -40.85 21.23 -6.58
CA PRO A 311 -41.95 20.56 -7.26
C PRO A 311 -42.22 21.20 -8.64
N LEU A 312 -42.35 20.38 -9.66
CA LEU A 312 -42.85 20.75 -10.97
C LEU A 312 -44.33 21.11 -10.85
N ASN A 313 -44.65 22.36 -11.08
CA ASN A 313 -46.01 22.84 -11.29
C ASN A 313 -46.41 22.56 -12.75
N THR A 314 -47.48 21.81 -12.90
CA THR A 314 -48.25 21.64 -14.16
C THR A 314 -49.05 22.90 -14.44
N ALA A 315 -48.87 23.46 -15.61
CA ALA A 315 -49.86 24.13 -16.43
C ALA A 315 -49.41 24.10 -17.88
#